data_1d59f5f64571a265aa00c2c675f9b827
#
_entry.id   1d59f5f64571a265aa00c2c675f9b827
#
_cell.length_a   1.000
_cell.length_b   1.000
_cell.length_c   1.000
_cell.angle_alpha   90.00
_cell.angle_beta   90.00
_cell.angle_gamma   90.00
#
_symmetry.space_group_name_H-M   'P 1'
#
loop_
_entity.id
_entity.type
_entity.pdbx_description
1 polymer ?
#
loop_
_entity_poly.entity_id
_entity_poly.type
_entity_poly.pdbx_seq_one_letter_code
_entity_poly.pdbx_strand_id
1 'polypeptide(L)'
;MFFNSLAFAIFLPIVFFLYWFVFNKTKSSQNALLIIASYYFYSCWDWRFLFLLVFSTFLDYYTGIQIEKGKTERSRKFWFWLSILVNLGFLGIFKYYNFFSASFSELLSNVGIQASPILLDVILPVGISFYTFHGLSYVIDIYYKRIKAEYNFIDYSLFVSYFPLLVAGPIERATHLLPQVKVKREFDFEKAKEGIYQIIWGLVKKVVIADTCATYANAIFDNYTSMNSFSLILGAVYFAFQIYGDFSGYSDIALGVSKLFGLDLLRNFNYPYFSRDIAEFWRRWHISLSSWFRDYLYIPLGGSKGGIWMKIRNTFIIFIVSGFWHGANWTYVAWGLINAIYFLPLLLSSSNRNNMGTIELKFNFDSVRVIMSILYTFLLTCVAWVFFRAKTISDAVQYLKRIITNRDFNFQYLDNERYNYELLLMIGLFVLVEWYNRHKIEPLSGKRSMLKLTLAIAAIIAFGTFSDYKEFIYFQF
;
A
#
# COMPACT_ATOMS: atom_id res chain seq x y z
N MET A 1 11.79 -10.91 6.28
CA MET A 1 11.94 -11.76 5.05
C MET A 1 11.14 -11.13 3.91
N PHE A 2 11.67 -11.08 2.66
CA PHE A 2 10.96 -10.51 1.51
C PHE A 2 10.29 -11.59 0.69
N PHE A 3 9.14 -11.30 0.07
CA PHE A 3 8.40 -12.27 -0.76
C PHE A 3 9.11 -12.68 -2.05
N ASN A 4 10.01 -11.84 -2.57
CA ASN A 4 10.85 -12.15 -3.74
C ASN A 4 12.23 -12.75 -3.37
N SER A 5 12.42 -13.20 -2.12
CA SER A 5 13.68 -13.76 -1.65
C SER A 5 13.70 -15.30 -1.73
N LEU A 6 14.89 -15.89 -1.90
CA LEU A 6 15.08 -17.34 -1.83
C LEU A 6 14.63 -17.91 -0.47
N ALA A 7 14.85 -17.15 0.62
CA ALA A 7 14.40 -17.54 1.95
C ALA A 7 12.87 -17.73 1.99
N PHE A 8 12.11 -16.85 1.33
CA PHE A 8 10.66 -16.98 1.24
C PHE A 8 10.24 -18.15 0.34
N ALA A 9 10.94 -18.36 -0.77
CA ALA A 9 10.70 -19.48 -1.67
C ALA A 9 10.90 -20.86 -1.00
N ILE A 10 11.74 -20.94 0.05
CA ILE A 10 11.91 -22.12 0.89
C ILE A 10 10.88 -22.15 2.03
N PHE A 11 10.65 -21.02 2.68
CA PHE A 11 9.72 -20.88 3.81
C PHE A 11 8.28 -21.26 3.44
N LEU A 12 7.78 -20.75 2.33
CA LEU A 12 6.38 -20.94 1.93
C LEU A 12 6.00 -22.40 1.71
N PRO A 13 6.76 -23.24 0.96
CA PRO A 13 6.46 -24.66 0.80
C PRO A 13 6.51 -25.43 2.12
N ILE A 14 7.46 -25.11 3.02
CA ILE A 14 7.56 -25.76 4.33
C ILE A 14 6.31 -25.46 5.16
N VAL A 15 5.92 -24.18 5.27
CA VAL A 15 4.72 -23.80 6.03
C VAL A 15 3.45 -24.39 5.40
N PHE A 16 3.36 -24.40 4.06
CA PHE A 16 2.24 -25.00 3.34
C PHE A 16 2.10 -26.51 3.62
N PHE A 17 3.22 -27.25 3.56
CA PHE A 17 3.22 -28.68 3.87
C PHE A 17 2.81 -28.93 5.32
N LEU A 18 3.42 -28.25 6.29
CA LEU A 18 3.08 -28.39 7.71
C LEU A 18 1.60 -28.05 7.96
N TYR A 19 1.08 -27.01 7.31
CA TYR A 19 -0.30 -26.56 7.49
C TYR A 19 -1.34 -27.58 7.03
N TRP A 20 -1.16 -28.15 5.84
CA TRP A 20 -2.15 -29.06 5.25
C TRP A 20 -1.97 -30.52 5.64
N PHE A 21 -0.76 -30.96 5.95
CA PHE A 21 -0.49 -32.40 6.19
C PHE A 21 -0.23 -32.71 7.67
N VAL A 22 0.25 -31.74 8.47
CA VAL A 22 0.59 -31.99 9.88
C VAL A 22 -0.41 -31.33 10.84
N PHE A 23 -0.69 -30.04 10.63
CA PHE A 23 -1.49 -29.22 11.56
C PHE A 23 -2.95 -28.98 11.10
N ASN A 24 -3.50 -29.82 10.22
CA ASN A 24 -4.85 -29.64 9.68
C ASN A 24 -5.98 -30.25 10.52
N LYS A 25 -5.68 -30.88 11.67
CA LYS A 25 -6.68 -31.58 12.47
C LYS A 25 -7.74 -30.67 13.07
N THR A 26 -7.34 -29.52 13.58
CA THR A 26 -8.21 -28.55 14.23
C THR A 26 -7.92 -27.12 13.73
N LYS A 27 -8.94 -26.24 13.86
CA LYS A 27 -8.79 -24.80 13.63
C LYS A 27 -7.63 -24.22 14.45
N SER A 28 -7.54 -24.58 15.73
CA SER A 28 -6.52 -24.03 16.64
C SER A 28 -5.10 -24.43 16.24
N SER A 29 -4.87 -25.66 15.74
CA SER A 29 -3.56 -26.07 15.25
C SER A 29 -3.17 -25.33 13.96
N GLN A 30 -4.12 -25.14 13.03
CA GLN A 30 -3.90 -24.32 11.84
C GLN A 30 -3.52 -22.88 12.19
N ASN A 31 -4.27 -22.25 13.12
CA ASN A 31 -4.00 -20.87 13.54
C ASN A 31 -2.69 -20.74 14.30
N ALA A 32 -2.37 -21.65 15.21
CA ALA A 32 -1.12 -21.67 15.96
C ALA A 32 0.10 -21.78 15.03
N LEU A 33 0.05 -22.67 14.03
CA LEU A 33 1.13 -22.76 13.05
C LEU A 33 1.31 -21.46 12.27
N LEU A 34 0.21 -20.85 11.79
CA LEU A 34 0.30 -19.59 11.04
C LEU A 34 0.83 -18.44 11.91
N ILE A 35 0.51 -18.40 13.21
CA ILE A 35 1.09 -17.39 14.13
C ILE A 35 2.58 -17.61 14.29
N ILE A 36 3.02 -18.84 14.54
CA ILE A 36 4.45 -19.18 14.68
C ILE A 36 5.19 -18.82 13.40
N ALA A 37 4.65 -19.19 12.24
CA ALA A 37 5.22 -18.84 10.94
C ALA A 37 5.27 -17.30 10.73
N SER A 38 4.23 -16.57 11.17
CA SER A 38 4.17 -15.11 11.08
C SER A 38 5.20 -14.42 11.95
N TYR A 39 5.37 -14.90 13.18
CA TYR A 39 6.37 -14.37 14.10
C TYR A 39 7.79 -14.68 13.65
N TYR A 40 8.04 -15.89 13.11
CA TYR A 40 9.31 -16.22 12.47
C TYR A 40 9.59 -15.32 11.25
N PHE A 41 8.61 -15.18 10.34
CA PHE A 41 8.71 -14.30 9.18
C PHE A 41 9.07 -12.86 9.56
N TYR A 42 8.43 -12.33 10.60
CA TYR A 42 8.67 -10.98 11.09
C TYR A 42 10.03 -10.83 11.76
N SER A 43 10.43 -11.80 12.60
CA SER A 43 11.71 -11.79 13.32
C SER A 43 12.92 -11.88 12.40
N CYS A 44 12.77 -12.41 11.18
CA CYS A 44 13.84 -12.42 10.17
C CYS A 44 14.28 -11.01 9.72
N TRP A 45 13.50 -9.98 10.01
CA TRP A 45 13.91 -8.60 9.77
C TRP A 45 14.62 -8.02 10.99
N ASP A 46 13.93 -7.96 12.14
CA ASP A 46 14.51 -7.59 13.43
C ASP A 46 13.65 -8.17 14.57
N TRP A 47 14.19 -9.16 15.29
CA TRP A 47 13.49 -9.86 16.36
C TRP A 47 13.06 -8.96 17.52
N ARG A 48 13.74 -7.82 17.75
CA ARG A 48 13.44 -6.88 18.83
C ARG A 48 12.03 -6.29 18.67
N PHE A 49 11.60 -6.03 17.45
CA PHE A 49 10.29 -5.46 17.18
C PHE A 49 9.14 -6.48 17.26
N LEU A 50 9.45 -7.79 17.34
CA LEU A 50 8.44 -8.79 17.63
C LEU A 50 7.76 -8.54 18.98
N PHE A 51 8.50 -8.07 19.99
CA PHE A 51 7.93 -7.72 21.29
C PHE A 51 6.92 -6.57 21.17
N LEU A 52 7.19 -5.58 20.33
CA LEU A 52 6.28 -4.47 20.12
C LEU A 52 4.99 -4.94 19.41
N LEU A 53 5.12 -5.80 18.39
CA LEU A 53 3.97 -6.40 17.70
C LEU A 53 3.10 -7.23 18.68
N VAL A 54 3.73 -8.09 19.48
CA VAL A 54 3.02 -8.93 20.47
C VAL A 54 2.36 -8.06 21.54
N PHE A 55 3.06 -7.02 22.04
CA PHE A 55 2.52 -6.10 23.04
C PHE A 55 1.30 -5.34 22.49
N SER A 56 1.40 -4.76 21.29
CA SER A 56 0.29 -4.05 20.63
C SER A 56 -0.90 -4.99 20.40
N THR A 57 -0.65 -6.22 19.93
CA THR A 57 -1.68 -7.25 19.76
C THR A 57 -2.37 -7.57 21.07
N PHE A 58 -1.63 -7.77 22.16
CA PHE A 58 -2.20 -8.04 23.47
C PHE A 58 -2.98 -6.85 24.03
N LEU A 59 -2.47 -5.63 23.86
CA LEU A 59 -3.14 -4.40 24.29
C LEU A 59 -4.53 -4.30 23.65
N ASP A 60 -4.61 -4.44 22.33
CA ASP A 60 -5.87 -4.26 21.60
C ASP A 60 -6.86 -5.41 21.88
N TYR A 61 -6.36 -6.63 22.03
CA TYR A 61 -7.15 -7.77 22.48
C TYR A 61 -7.78 -7.50 23.85
N TYR A 62 -6.95 -7.12 24.83
CA TYR A 62 -7.40 -6.89 26.21
C TYR A 62 -8.35 -5.69 26.30
N THR A 63 -7.99 -4.57 25.69
CA THR A 63 -8.83 -3.36 25.70
C THR A 63 -10.16 -3.59 24.99
N GLY A 64 -10.16 -4.36 23.89
CA GLY A 64 -11.40 -4.75 23.20
C GLY A 64 -12.37 -5.50 24.11
N ILE A 65 -11.88 -6.48 24.89
CA ILE A 65 -12.69 -7.21 25.88
C ILE A 65 -13.20 -6.27 26.97
N GLN A 66 -12.35 -5.35 27.48
CA GLN A 66 -12.75 -4.41 28.52
C GLN A 66 -13.78 -3.39 28.03
N ILE A 67 -13.69 -2.95 26.76
CA ILE A 67 -14.70 -2.08 26.15
C ILE A 67 -16.06 -2.79 26.05
N GLU A 68 -16.09 -4.06 25.64
CA GLU A 68 -17.34 -4.82 25.56
C GLU A 68 -17.96 -5.07 26.94
N LYS A 69 -17.14 -5.46 27.93
CA LYS A 69 -17.58 -5.73 29.31
C LYS A 69 -17.89 -4.47 30.11
N GLY A 70 -17.48 -3.31 29.65
CA GLY A 70 -17.63 -2.04 30.37
C GLY A 70 -19.08 -1.69 30.66
N LYS A 71 -19.45 -1.69 31.95
CA LYS A 71 -20.82 -1.37 32.43
C LYS A 71 -21.15 0.11 32.33
N THR A 72 -20.15 1.00 32.38
CA THR A 72 -20.31 2.45 32.33
C THR A 72 -19.66 3.02 31.07
N GLU A 73 -20.22 4.10 30.55
CA GLU A 73 -19.64 4.81 29.40
C GLU A 73 -18.23 5.34 29.71
N ARG A 74 -17.98 5.77 30.96
CA ARG A 74 -16.67 6.21 31.41
C ARG A 74 -15.62 5.11 31.33
N SER A 75 -15.95 3.89 31.76
CA SER A 75 -15.06 2.73 31.65
C SER A 75 -14.77 2.37 30.20
N ARG A 76 -15.81 2.33 29.35
CA ARG A 76 -15.64 2.06 27.92
C ARG A 76 -14.76 3.10 27.24
N LYS A 77 -14.96 4.40 27.52
CA LYS A 77 -14.13 5.49 26.99
C LYS A 77 -12.69 5.38 27.47
N PHE A 78 -12.43 5.02 28.71
CA PHE A 78 -11.08 4.87 29.26
C PHE A 78 -10.29 3.81 28.46
N TRP A 79 -10.84 2.61 28.31
CA TRP A 79 -10.17 1.51 27.58
C TRP A 79 -10.01 1.82 26.10
N PHE A 80 -10.99 2.48 25.49
CA PHE A 80 -10.93 2.94 24.12
C PHE A 80 -9.76 3.92 23.91
N TRP A 81 -9.70 4.98 24.72
CA TRP A 81 -8.63 5.96 24.59
C TRP A 81 -7.25 5.42 24.98
N LEU A 82 -7.18 4.49 25.91
CA LEU A 82 -5.93 3.82 26.27
C LEU A 82 -5.33 3.10 25.05
N SER A 83 -6.11 2.28 24.34
CA SER A 83 -5.64 1.61 23.13
C SER A 83 -5.23 2.62 22.05
N ILE A 84 -6.08 3.63 21.76
CA ILE A 84 -5.79 4.65 20.74
C ILE A 84 -4.48 5.40 21.06
N LEU A 85 -4.34 5.90 22.29
CA LEU A 85 -3.18 6.73 22.69
C LEU A 85 -1.89 5.93 22.73
N VAL A 86 -1.91 4.68 23.18
CA VAL A 86 -0.70 3.84 23.20
C VAL A 86 -0.27 3.47 21.79
N ASN A 87 -1.19 3.04 20.91
CA ASN A 87 -0.87 2.70 19.54
C ASN A 87 -0.36 3.91 18.73
N LEU A 88 -1.06 5.05 18.85
CA LEU A 88 -0.60 6.30 18.21
C LEU A 88 0.67 6.85 18.84
N GLY A 89 0.89 6.62 20.15
CA GLY A 89 2.10 7.00 20.86
C GLY A 89 3.33 6.27 20.32
N PHE A 90 3.23 4.94 20.12
CA PHE A 90 4.30 4.18 19.47
C PHE A 90 4.58 4.68 18.06
N LEU A 91 3.53 4.88 17.26
CA LEU A 91 3.69 5.43 15.93
C LEU A 91 4.32 6.83 15.96
N GLY A 92 3.94 7.67 16.94
CA GLY A 92 4.50 8.98 17.18
C GLY A 92 6.00 8.95 17.50
N ILE A 93 6.42 8.04 18.37
CA ILE A 93 7.82 7.90 18.78
C ILE A 93 8.67 7.34 17.66
N PHE A 94 8.28 6.20 17.06
CA PHE A 94 9.12 5.50 16.11
C PHE A 94 9.13 6.14 14.70
N LYS A 95 8.04 6.78 14.28
CA LYS A 95 7.93 7.32 12.92
C LYS A 95 8.03 8.84 12.86
N TYR A 96 7.47 9.55 13.83
CA TYR A 96 7.27 11.01 13.72
C TYR A 96 8.09 11.88 14.64
N TYR A 97 8.68 11.34 15.70
CA TYR A 97 9.38 12.14 16.69
C TYR A 97 10.51 12.99 16.08
N ASN A 98 11.41 12.36 15.33
CA ASN A 98 12.55 13.05 14.73
C ASN A 98 12.11 14.14 13.73
N PHE A 99 11.06 13.88 12.96
CA PHE A 99 10.47 14.86 12.05
C PHE A 99 9.94 16.09 12.78
N PHE A 100 9.18 15.89 13.87
CA PHE A 100 8.66 17.01 14.64
C PHE A 100 9.77 17.76 15.37
N SER A 101 10.76 17.07 15.95
CA SER A 101 11.90 17.68 16.61
C SER A 101 12.70 18.55 15.64
N ALA A 102 13.01 18.05 14.46
CA ALA A 102 13.74 18.79 13.42
C ALA A 102 12.93 19.99 12.92
N SER A 103 11.65 19.80 12.57
CA SER A 103 10.78 20.88 12.08
C SER A 103 10.55 21.97 13.13
N PHE A 104 10.45 21.59 14.42
CA PHE A 104 10.31 22.56 15.51
C PHE A 104 11.59 23.36 15.72
N SER A 105 12.75 22.72 15.67
CA SER A 105 14.05 23.38 15.75
C SER A 105 14.26 24.37 14.60
N GLU A 106 13.88 23.99 13.37
CA GLU A 106 13.92 24.88 12.21
C GLU A 106 12.98 26.09 12.38
N LEU A 107 11.76 25.87 12.90
CA LEU A 107 10.82 26.94 13.18
C LEU A 107 11.39 27.95 14.19
N LEU A 108 12.01 27.46 15.28
CA LEU A 108 12.66 28.31 16.29
C LEU A 108 13.81 29.09 15.69
N SER A 109 14.62 28.48 14.83
CA SER A 109 15.73 29.15 14.13
C SER A 109 15.23 30.30 13.26
N ASN A 110 14.09 30.11 12.56
CA ASN A 110 13.48 31.15 11.72
C ASN A 110 12.95 32.36 12.51
N VAL A 111 12.68 32.21 13.81
CA VAL A 111 12.33 33.33 14.71
C VAL A 111 13.51 33.81 15.57
N GLY A 112 14.75 33.42 15.23
CA GLY A 112 15.98 33.87 15.88
C GLY A 112 16.37 33.11 17.14
N ILE A 113 15.72 32.01 17.48
CA ILE A 113 16.04 31.16 18.63
C ILE A 113 16.88 29.99 18.15
N GLN A 114 18.16 29.92 18.53
CA GLN A 114 19.01 28.78 18.21
C GLN A 114 18.65 27.59 19.11
N ALA A 115 18.07 26.55 18.52
CA ALA A 115 17.74 25.30 19.17
C ALA A 115 18.23 24.12 18.30
N SER A 116 18.98 23.21 18.87
CA SER A 116 19.36 21.97 18.19
C SER A 116 18.24 20.93 18.34
N PRO A 117 17.90 20.17 17.30
CA PRO A 117 16.89 19.13 17.41
C PRO A 117 17.38 18.00 18.31
N ILE A 118 16.52 17.54 19.23
CA ILE A 118 16.77 16.32 20.02
C ILE A 118 16.32 15.16 19.15
N LEU A 119 17.27 14.36 18.66
CA LEU A 119 16.98 13.21 17.80
C LEU A 119 17.09 11.91 18.58
N LEU A 120 16.20 10.99 18.32
CA LEU A 120 16.24 9.62 18.83
C LEU A 120 16.89 8.72 17.79
N ASP A 121 17.83 7.89 18.24
CA ASP A 121 18.39 6.82 17.41
C ASP A 121 17.48 5.60 17.46
N VAL A 122 16.38 5.67 16.75
CA VAL A 122 15.37 4.61 16.70
C VAL A 122 15.21 4.08 15.27
N ILE A 123 15.21 2.77 15.14
CA ILE A 123 14.91 2.08 13.87
C ILE A 123 13.39 1.99 13.74
N LEU A 124 12.85 2.35 12.58
CA LEU A 124 11.42 2.24 12.32
C LEU A 124 11.00 0.76 12.21
N PRO A 125 10.10 0.26 13.08
CA PRO A 125 9.60 -1.11 12.98
C PRO A 125 8.80 -1.31 11.68
N VAL A 126 9.20 -2.30 10.88
CA VAL A 126 8.48 -2.63 9.63
C VAL A 126 7.03 -3.00 9.95
N GLY A 127 6.09 -2.45 9.18
CA GLY A 127 4.68 -2.75 9.32
C GLY A 127 3.98 -2.11 10.50
N ILE A 128 4.66 -1.26 11.33
CA ILE A 128 4.03 -0.61 12.50
C ILE A 128 2.74 0.12 12.11
N SER A 129 2.71 0.81 10.99
CA SER A 129 1.53 1.51 10.51
C SER A 129 0.37 0.56 10.13
N PHE A 130 0.69 -0.63 9.61
CA PHE A 130 -0.31 -1.62 9.17
C PHE A 130 -0.97 -2.31 10.36
N TYR A 131 -0.18 -2.91 11.26
CA TYR A 131 -0.77 -3.59 12.42
C TYR A 131 -1.44 -2.62 13.40
N THR A 132 -0.96 -1.38 13.51
CA THR A 132 -1.68 -0.32 14.22
C THR A 132 -3.07 -0.09 13.65
N PHE A 133 -3.23 -0.05 12.34
CA PHE A 133 -4.53 0.12 11.71
C PHE A 133 -5.46 -1.08 11.90
N HIS A 134 -4.92 -2.31 11.94
CA HIS A 134 -5.71 -3.50 12.30
C HIS A 134 -6.27 -3.37 13.72
N GLY A 135 -5.40 -3.09 14.71
CA GLY A 135 -5.80 -2.93 16.10
C GLY A 135 -6.76 -1.78 16.33
N LEU A 136 -6.45 -0.59 15.78
CA LEU A 136 -7.34 0.58 15.89
C LEU A 136 -8.73 0.30 15.31
N SER A 137 -8.82 -0.30 14.10
CA SER A 137 -10.13 -0.61 13.50
C SER A 137 -10.94 -1.58 14.36
N TYR A 138 -10.29 -2.60 14.94
CA TYR A 138 -10.93 -3.55 15.84
C TYR A 138 -11.49 -2.88 17.09
N VAL A 139 -10.69 -2.09 17.79
CA VAL A 139 -11.11 -1.40 19.03
C VAL A 139 -12.22 -0.37 18.75
N ILE A 140 -12.12 0.38 17.65
CA ILE A 140 -13.16 1.33 17.22
C ILE A 140 -14.45 0.60 16.91
N ASP A 141 -14.42 -0.52 16.18
CA ASP A 141 -15.62 -1.26 15.82
C ASP A 141 -16.31 -1.88 17.04
N ILE A 142 -15.58 -2.32 18.07
CA ILE A 142 -16.16 -2.78 19.33
C ILE A 142 -16.77 -1.60 20.10
N TYR A 143 -16.07 -0.47 20.19
CA TYR A 143 -16.59 0.70 20.91
C TYR A 143 -17.92 1.18 20.32
N TYR A 144 -18.04 1.22 18.99
CA TYR A 144 -19.28 1.56 18.29
C TYR A 144 -20.26 0.38 18.14
N LYS A 145 -19.99 -0.78 18.78
CA LYS A 145 -20.83 -1.98 18.78
C LYS A 145 -21.13 -2.55 17.39
N ARG A 146 -20.19 -2.38 16.45
CA ARG A 146 -20.26 -2.97 15.11
C ARG A 146 -19.89 -4.45 15.12
N ILE A 147 -18.98 -4.84 16.02
CA ILE A 147 -18.56 -6.22 16.26
C ILE A 147 -18.50 -6.48 17.76
N LYS A 148 -18.46 -7.77 18.14
CA LYS A 148 -18.15 -8.22 19.49
C LYS A 148 -16.64 -8.43 19.65
N ALA A 149 -16.14 -8.35 20.88
CA ALA A 149 -14.76 -8.65 21.17
C ALA A 149 -14.45 -10.13 20.90
N GLU A 150 -13.24 -10.41 20.45
CA GLU A 150 -12.73 -11.76 20.31
C GLU A 150 -12.16 -12.22 21.64
N TYR A 151 -12.60 -13.40 22.12
CA TYR A 151 -12.14 -13.98 23.38
C TYR A 151 -11.06 -15.03 23.21
N ASN A 152 -10.80 -15.48 21.98
CA ASN A 152 -9.71 -16.39 21.69
C ASN A 152 -8.48 -15.58 21.24
N PHE A 153 -7.45 -15.55 22.08
CA PHE A 153 -6.22 -14.80 21.80
C PHE A 153 -5.49 -15.30 20.55
N ILE A 154 -5.54 -16.62 20.25
CA ILE A 154 -4.94 -17.19 19.05
C ILE A 154 -5.61 -16.66 17.79
N ASP A 155 -6.95 -16.65 17.75
CA ASP A 155 -7.70 -16.16 16.60
C ASP A 155 -7.46 -14.66 16.37
N TYR A 156 -7.44 -13.88 17.47
CA TYR A 156 -7.14 -12.45 17.40
C TYR A 156 -5.70 -12.16 16.97
N SER A 157 -4.72 -12.88 17.54
CA SER A 157 -3.32 -12.72 17.17
C SER A 157 -3.07 -13.02 15.70
N LEU A 158 -3.72 -14.05 15.15
CA LEU A 158 -3.63 -14.35 13.73
C LEU A 158 -4.23 -13.24 12.87
N PHE A 159 -5.35 -12.64 13.27
CA PHE A 159 -5.93 -11.50 12.56
C PHE A 159 -4.95 -10.31 12.46
N VAL A 160 -4.23 -9.99 13.53
CA VAL A 160 -3.31 -8.84 13.56
C VAL A 160 -1.99 -9.16 12.88
N SER A 161 -1.42 -10.35 13.14
CA SER A 161 -0.04 -10.68 12.81
C SER A 161 0.14 -11.69 11.67
N TYR A 162 -0.89 -11.95 10.87
CA TYR A 162 -0.82 -12.85 9.71
C TYR A 162 0.25 -12.38 8.71
N PHE A 163 1.28 -13.19 8.44
CA PHE A 163 2.51 -12.76 7.76
C PHE A 163 2.29 -12.12 6.37
N PRO A 164 1.30 -12.51 5.55
CA PRO A 164 1.06 -11.82 4.28
C PRO A 164 0.60 -10.37 4.43
N LEU A 165 0.05 -10.01 5.61
CA LEU A 165 -0.46 -8.66 5.90
C LEU A 165 0.57 -7.75 6.57
N LEU A 166 1.54 -8.33 7.30
CA LEU A 166 2.39 -7.60 8.25
C LEU A 166 3.22 -6.49 7.64
N VAL A 167 3.67 -6.65 6.41
CA VAL A 167 4.64 -5.73 5.80
C VAL A 167 3.95 -4.68 4.93
N ALA A 168 3.13 -5.10 3.98
CA ALA A 168 2.43 -4.23 3.04
C ALA A 168 1.20 -4.91 2.39
N GLY A 169 0.63 -5.87 3.08
CA GLY A 169 -0.63 -6.49 2.66
C GLY A 169 -1.79 -5.50 2.71
N PRO A 170 -2.98 -5.91 2.27
CA PRO A 170 -4.18 -5.10 2.46
C PRO A 170 -4.45 -4.85 3.95
N ILE A 171 -4.92 -3.65 4.28
CA ILE A 171 -5.35 -3.31 5.65
C ILE A 171 -6.69 -3.99 5.90
N GLU A 172 -6.62 -5.14 6.57
CA GLU A 172 -7.78 -5.98 6.84
C GLU A 172 -8.69 -5.42 7.93
N ARG A 173 -9.96 -5.82 7.84
CA ARG A 173 -10.96 -5.54 8.88
C ARG A 173 -11.21 -6.78 9.71
N ALA A 174 -11.44 -6.58 11.01
CA ALA A 174 -11.90 -7.65 11.88
C ALA A 174 -13.20 -8.29 11.37
N THR A 175 -14.09 -7.48 10.80
CA THR A 175 -15.34 -7.95 10.18
C THR A 175 -15.15 -8.87 8.99
N HIS A 176 -14.00 -8.81 8.29
CA HIS A 176 -13.71 -9.62 7.12
C HIS A 176 -12.82 -10.82 7.41
N LEU A 177 -11.71 -10.66 8.15
CA LEU A 177 -10.75 -11.74 8.35
C LEU A 177 -11.06 -12.61 9.57
N LEU A 178 -11.55 -12.05 10.71
CA LEU A 178 -11.86 -12.86 11.91
C LEU A 178 -12.84 -14.00 11.64
N PRO A 179 -13.95 -13.84 10.89
CA PRO A 179 -14.84 -14.96 10.58
C PRO A 179 -14.12 -16.12 9.88
N GLN A 180 -13.16 -15.84 9.03
CA GLN A 180 -12.41 -16.84 8.27
C GLN A 180 -11.41 -17.60 9.16
N VAL A 181 -10.75 -16.92 10.11
CA VAL A 181 -9.82 -17.58 11.04
C VAL A 181 -10.53 -18.38 12.14
N LYS A 182 -11.81 -18.14 12.36
CA LYS A 182 -12.65 -18.84 13.35
C LYS A 182 -13.14 -20.21 12.88
N VAL A 183 -13.01 -20.53 11.61
CA VAL A 183 -13.42 -21.82 11.05
C VAL A 183 -12.20 -22.66 10.66
N LYS A 184 -12.35 -23.98 10.70
CA LYS A 184 -11.34 -24.89 10.17
C LYS A 184 -11.30 -24.72 8.65
N ARG A 185 -10.10 -24.52 8.06
CA ARG A 185 -9.94 -24.45 6.62
C ARG A 185 -9.73 -25.85 6.05
N GLU A 186 -10.32 -26.06 4.89
CA GLU A 186 -10.15 -27.26 4.09
C GLU A 186 -9.38 -26.91 2.80
N PHE A 187 -8.61 -27.85 2.30
CA PHE A 187 -7.82 -27.62 1.10
C PHE A 187 -8.72 -27.57 -0.13
N ASP A 188 -8.64 -26.47 -0.87
CA ASP A 188 -9.31 -26.26 -2.14
C ASP A 188 -8.25 -26.10 -3.25
N PHE A 189 -8.20 -27.09 -4.14
CA PHE A 189 -7.22 -27.13 -5.23
C PHE A 189 -7.39 -25.96 -6.22
N GLU A 190 -8.62 -25.60 -6.59
CA GLU A 190 -8.84 -24.48 -7.54
C GLU A 190 -8.46 -23.14 -6.91
N LYS A 191 -8.79 -22.93 -5.65
CA LYS A 191 -8.38 -21.75 -4.89
C LYS A 191 -6.85 -21.68 -4.75
N ALA A 192 -6.19 -22.78 -4.47
CA ALA A 192 -4.74 -22.84 -4.39
C ALA A 192 -4.07 -22.55 -5.75
N LYS A 193 -4.61 -23.09 -6.84
CA LYS A 193 -4.15 -22.82 -8.20
C LYS A 193 -4.31 -21.34 -8.59
N GLU A 194 -5.44 -20.72 -8.26
CA GLU A 194 -5.64 -19.29 -8.42
C GLU A 194 -4.61 -18.50 -7.60
N GLY A 195 -4.32 -18.94 -6.38
CA GLY A 195 -3.28 -18.36 -5.54
C GLY A 195 -1.91 -18.36 -6.18
N ILE A 196 -1.51 -19.48 -6.79
CA ILE A 196 -0.25 -19.58 -7.53
C ILE A 196 -0.21 -18.61 -8.73
N TYR A 197 -1.29 -18.52 -9.51
CA TYR A 197 -1.36 -17.58 -10.62
C TYR A 197 -1.21 -16.13 -10.15
N GLN A 198 -1.81 -15.81 -9.01
CA GLN A 198 -1.74 -14.46 -8.43
C GLN A 198 -0.33 -14.15 -7.90
N ILE A 199 0.33 -15.11 -7.26
CA ILE A 199 1.74 -14.99 -6.82
C ILE A 199 2.65 -14.72 -8.03
N ILE A 200 2.55 -15.53 -9.11
CA ILE A 200 3.39 -15.37 -10.29
C ILE A 200 3.15 -14.01 -10.97
N TRP A 201 1.88 -13.58 -11.08
CA TRP A 201 1.58 -12.24 -11.60
C TRP A 201 2.14 -11.12 -10.73
N GLY A 202 2.07 -11.26 -9.41
CA GLY A 202 2.69 -10.35 -8.46
C GLY A 202 4.22 -10.28 -8.60
N LEU A 203 4.88 -11.43 -8.83
CA LEU A 203 6.31 -11.47 -9.12
C LEU A 203 6.66 -10.78 -10.45
N VAL A 204 5.88 -10.96 -11.52
CA VAL A 204 6.08 -10.20 -12.77
C VAL A 204 6.04 -8.69 -12.50
N LYS A 205 5.04 -8.22 -11.75
CA LYS A 205 4.95 -6.79 -11.37
C LYS A 205 6.15 -6.33 -10.58
N LYS A 206 6.61 -7.13 -9.60
CA LYS A 206 7.73 -6.77 -8.70
C LYS A 206 9.06 -6.81 -9.43
N VAL A 207 9.48 -7.99 -9.94
CA VAL A 207 10.85 -8.20 -10.39
C VAL A 207 11.08 -7.81 -11.85
N VAL A 208 10.03 -7.79 -12.70
CA VAL A 208 10.19 -7.42 -14.12
C VAL A 208 9.90 -5.94 -14.33
N ILE A 209 8.84 -5.40 -13.73
CA ILE A 209 8.41 -4.02 -13.96
C ILE A 209 8.97 -3.07 -12.91
N ALA A 210 8.64 -3.30 -11.62
CA ALA A 210 8.94 -2.34 -10.57
C ALA A 210 10.44 -2.18 -10.31
N ASP A 211 11.17 -3.28 -10.14
CA ASP A 211 12.61 -3.23 -9.81
C ASP A 211 13.44 -2.69 -10.99
N THR A 212 13.04 -3.00 -12.23
CA THR A 212 13.66 -2.40 -13.42
C THR A 212 13.36 -0.90 -13.50
N CYS A 213 12.09 -0.49 -13.32
CA CYS A 213 11.73 0.94 -13.26
C CYS A 213 12.46 1.68 -12.15
N ALA A 214 12.68 1.04 -10.99
CA ALA A 214 13.36 1.62 -9.83
C ALA A 214 14.79 2.06 -10.17
N THR A 215 15.52 1.25 -10.92
CA THR A 215 16.90 1.55 -11.35
C THR A 215 16.96 2.88 -12.08
N TYR A 216 16.11 3.05 -13.10
CA TYR A 216 16.09 4.29 -13.90
C TYR A 216 15.46 5.48 -13.18
N ALA A 217 14.36 5.26 -12.46
CA ALA A 217 13.73 6.32 -11.67
C ALA A 217 14.71 6.90 -10.64
N ASN A 218 15.45 6.05 -9.91
CA ASN A 218 16.42 6.49 -8.92
C ASN A 218 17.57 7.27 -9.59
N ALA A 219 18.17 6.75 -10.68
CA ALA A 219 19.23 7.43 -11.40
C ALA A 219 18.80 8.83 -11.88
N ILE A 220 17.58 8.97 -12.41
CA ILE A 220 17.05 10.24 -12.89
C ILE A 220 16.74 11.20 -11.74
N PHE A 221 16.04 10.75 -10.69
CA PHE A 221 15.66 11.60 -9.55
C PHE A 221 16.87 12.06 -8.75
N ASP A 222 17.88 11.21 -8.56
CA ASP A 222 19.07 11.57 -7.79
C ASP A 222 19.98 12.54 -8.56
N ASN A 223 19.89 12.55 -9.89
CA ASN A 223 20.68 13.43 -10.78
C ASN A 223 19.83 14.45 -11.56
N TYR A 224 18.63 14.79 -11.07
CA TYR A 224 17.65 15.58 -11.82
C TYR A 224 18.18 16.95 -12.30
N THR A 225 19.17 17.51 -11.61
CA THR A 225 19.78 18.81 -11.97
C THR A 225 20.61 18.76 -13.26
N SER A 226 21.10 17.58 -13.67
CA SER A 226 21.86 17.37 -14.91
C SER A 226 21.01 16.77 -16.04
N MET A 227 19.81 16.30 -15.75
CA MET A 227 18.92 15.62 -16.71
C MET A 227 18.16 16.61 -17.60
N ASN A 228 17.94 16.22 -18.87
CA ASN A 228 17.10 16.96 -19.81
C ASN A 228 15.60 16.72 -19.56
N SER A 229 14.73 17.51 -20.21
CA SER A 229 13.28 17.43 -20.02
C SER A 229 12.71 16.06 -20.36
N PHE A 230 13.21 15.40 -21.40
CA PHE A 230 12.70 14.07 -21.79
C PHE A 230 13.03 13.02 -20.72
N SER A 231 14.27 13.00 -20.22
CA SER A 231 14.66 12.10 -19.12
C SER A 231 13.87 12.34 -17.85
N LEU A 232 13.59 13.61 -17.50
CA LEU A 232 12.77 13.94 -16.34
C LEU A 232 11.31 13.46 -16.50
N ILE A 233 10.70 13.58 -17.69
CA ILE A 233 9.37 13.04 -17.96
C ILE A 233 9.39 11.51 -17.81
N LEU A 234 10.40 10.84 -18.38
CA LEU A 234 10.55 9.39 -18.23
C LEU A 234 10.76 8.99 -16.78
N GLY A 235 11.57 9.73 -16.01
CA GLY A 235 11.77 9.48 -14.59
C GLY A 235 10.45 9.48 -13.79
N ALA A 236 9.57 10.45 -14.06
CA ALA A 236 8.26 10.52 -13.44
C ALA A 236 7.35 9.33 -13.85
N VAL A 237 7.41 8.91 -15.12
CA VAL A 237 6.68 7.73 -15.62
C VAL A 237 7.25 6.44 -15.01
N TYR A 238 8.57 6.27 -15.00
CA TYR A 238 9.22 5.10 -14.40
C TYR A 238 8.91 4.99 -12.91
N PHE A 239 8.93 6.11 -12.18
CA PHE A 239 8.51 6.10 -10.78
C PHE A 239 7.03 5.71 -10.59
N ALA A 240 6.13 6.18 -11.46
CA ALA A 240 4.73 5.77 -11.42
C ALA A 240 4.58 4.25 -11.58
N PHE A 241 5.30 3.62 -12.52
CA PHE A 241 5.27 2.17 -12.69
C PHE A 241 6.07 1.42 -11.61
N GLN A 242 7.13 1.99 -11.07
CA GLN A 242 7.84 1.46 -9.90
C GLN A 242 6.91 1.33 -8.70
N ILE A 243 6.28 2.42 -8.24
CA ILE A 243 5.42 2.39 -7.04
C ILE A 243 4.18 1.53 -7.25
N TYR A 244 3.61 1.52 -8.46
CA TYR A 244 2.47 0.67 -8.79
C TYR A 244 2.85 -0.80 -8.84
N GLY A 245 3.90 -1.14 -9.58
CA GLY A 245 4.35 -2.53 -9.75
C GLY A 245 4.84 -3.13 -8.44
N ASP A 246 5.59 -2.36 -7.63
CA ASP A 246 6.10 -2.80 -6.34
C ASP A 246 4.95 -3.09 -5.36
N PHE A 247 4.08 -2.14 -5.14
CA PHE A 247 3.01 -2.30 -4.15
C PHE A 247 1.88 -3.21 -4.63
N SER A 248 1.44 -3.11 -5.89
CA SER A 248 0.42 -4.04 -6.40
C SER A 248 0.96 -5.45 -6.55
N GLY A 249 2.24 -5.61 -6.89
CA GLY A 249 2.91 -6.90 -6.95
C GLY A 249 2.98 -7.57 -5.58
N TYR A 250 3.41 -6.81 -4.57
CA TYR A 250 3.41 -7.29 -3.18
C TYR A 250 2.00 -7.68 -2.71
N SER A 251 1.00 -6.84 -2.99
CA SER A 251 -0.40 -7.14 -2.65
C SER A 251 -0.91 -8.41 -3.34
N ASP A 252 -0.59 -8.61 -4.63
CA ASP A 252 -0.99 -9.82 -5.35
C ASP A 252 -0.32 -11.07 -4.78
N ILE A 253 0.96 -11.01 -4.39
CA ILE A 253 1.64 -12.12 -3.72
C ILE A 253 0.96 -12.42 -2.38
N ALA A 254 0.66 -11.38 -1.57
CA ALA A 254 -0.02 -11.55 -0.30
C ALA A 254 -1.41 -12.22 -0.44
N LEU A 255 -2.21 -11.77 -1.42
CA LEU A 255 -3.50 -12.38 -1.73
C LEU A 255 -3.35 -13.83 -2.19
N GLY A 256 -2.41 -14.09 -3.10
CA GLY A 256 -2.16 -15.43 -3.62
C GLY A 256 -1.69 -16.41 -2.55
N VAL A 257 -0.74 -15.97 -1.70
CA VAL A 257 -0.27 -16.76 -0.54
C VAL A 257 -1.43 -17.07 0.41
N SER A 258 -2.30 -16.10 0.67
CA SER A 258 -3.45 -16.30 1.57
C SER A 258 -4.45 -17.31 1.01
N LYS A 259 -4.67 -17.32 -0.31
CA LYS A 259 -5.48 -18.35 -0.99
C LYS A 259 -4.90 -19.76 -0.81
N LEU A 260 -3.56 -19.92 -0.78
CA LEU A 260 -2.92 -21.20 -0.50
C LEU A 260 -3.26 -21.74 0.90
N PHE A 261 -3.55 -20.86 1.85
CA PHE A 261 -3.96 -21.22 3.22
C PHE A 261 -5.48 -21.17 3.44
N GLY A 262 -6.27 -21.02 2.37
CA GLY A 262 -7.72 -21.00 2.43
C GLY A 262 -8.33 -19.68 2.90
N LEU A 263 -7.53 -18.59 3.01
CA LEU A 263 -7.95 -17.26 3.45
C LEU A 263 -8.10 -16.30 2.26
N ASP A 264 -9.12 -15.46 2.30
CA ASP A 264 -9.36 -14.40 1.30
C ASP A 264 -9.06 -13.04 1.93
N LEU A 265 -8.22 -12.25 1.24
CA LEU A 265 -7.89 -10.90 1.67
C LEU A 265 -8.56 -9.84 0.79
N LEU A 266 -8.70 -8.63 1.33
CA LEU A 266 -9.20 -7.47 0.60
C LEU A 266 -8.25 -7.08 -0.52
N ARG A 267 -8.78 -6.59 -1.63
CA ARG A 267 -7.99 -6.13 -2.77
C ARG A 267 -7.50 -4.69 -2.55
N ASN A 268 -6.22 -4.43 -2.87
CA ASN A 268 -5.64 -3.09 -2.79
C ASN A 268 -5.69 -2.32 -4.12
N PHE A 269 -5.62 -2.99 -5.26
CA PHE A 269 -5.52 -2.34 -6.56
C PHE A 269 -6.52 -2.88 -7.56
N ASN A 270 -7.08 -2.00 -8.38
CA ASN A 270 -7.99 -2.34 -9.46
C ASN A 270 -7.67 -1.56 -10.73
N TYR A 271 -6.47 -1.80 -11.32
CA TYR A 271 -5.99 -1.14 -12.54
C TYR A 271 -6.11 0.40 -12.48
N PRO A 272 -5.45 1.06 -11.50
CA PRO A 272 -5.68 2.47 -11.18
C PRO A 272 -5.28 3.43 -12.30
N TYR A 273 -4.30 3.09 -13.13
CA TYR A 273 -3.83 3.96 -14.20
C TYR A 273 -4.76 4.01 -15.41
N PHE A 274 -5.85 3.25 -15.42
CA PHE A 274 -6.95 3.40 -16.39
C PHE A 274 -8.09 4.29 -15.88
N SER A 275 -7.90 5.02 -14.80
CA SER A 275 -8.92 5.90 -14.23
C SER A 275 -9.16 7.14 -15.10
N ARG A 276 -10.44 7.47 -15.29
CA ARG A 276 -10.89 8.61 -16.12
C ARG A 276 -10.92 9.95 -15.36
N ASP A 277 -10.84 9.89 -14.04
CA ASP A 277 -10.71 11.04 -13.14
C ASP A 277 -10.00 10.64 -11.83
N ILE A 278 -9.62 11.65 -11.04
CA ILE A 278 -8.89 11.43 -9.79
C ILE A 278 -9.75 10.74 -8.71
N ALA A 279 -11.07 10.87 -8.76
CA ALA A 279 -11.94 10.18 -7.82
C ALA A 279 -12.04 8.68 -8.16
N GLU A 280 -12.07 8.31 -9.43
CA GLU A 280 -11.95 6.94 -9.88
C GLU A 280 -10.57 6.37 -9.53
N PHE A 281 -9.48 7.14 -9.70
CA PHE A 281 -8.14 6.73 -9.32
C PHE A 281 -8.08 6.30 -7.85
N TRP A 282 -8.57 7.10 -6.92
CA TRP A 282 -8.57 6.78 -5.49
C TRP A 282 -9.52 5.64 -5.10
N ARG A 283 -10.51 5.31 -5.90
CA ARG A 283 -11.33 4.10 -5.75
C ARG A 283 -10.61 2.83 -6.22
N ARG A 284 -9.54 2.97 -7.00
CA ARG A 284 -8.76 1.87 -7.61
C ARG A 284 -7.36 1.73 -7.05
N TRP A 285 -6.84 2.76 -6.37
CA TRP A 285 -5.53 2.81 -5.73
C TRP A 285 -5.66 2.64 -4.23
N HIS A 286 -4.87 1.70 -3.67
CA HIS A 286 -4.78 1.41 -2.23
C HIS A 286 -6.15 1.38 -1.54
N ILE A 287 -7.04 0.53 -2.07
CA ILE A 287 -8.48 0.48 -1.74
C ILE A 287 -8.70 0.23 -0.26
N SER A 288 -7.88 -0.64 0.37
CA SER A 288 -8.01 -0.96 1.79
C SER A 288 -7.72 0.26 2.68
N LEU A 289 -6.70 1.06 2.35
CA LEU A 289 -6.37 2.31 3.06
C LEU A 289 -7.43 3.38 2.84
N SER A 290 -7.81 3.61 1.56
CA SER A 290 -8.83 4.61 1.20
C SER A 290 -10.16 4.33 1.88
N SER A 291 -10.57 3.05 1.96
CA SER A 291 -11.77 2.64 2.70
C SER A 291 -11.58 2.78 4.21
N TRP A 292 -10.36 2.52 4.75
CA TRP A 292 -10.06 2.73 6.16
C TRP A 292 -10.25 4.20 6.56
N PHE A 293 -9.64 5.12 5.84
CA PHE A 293 -9.81 6.56 6.11
C PHE A 293 -11.25 7.03 5.93
N ARG A 294 -11.98 6.48 4.95
CA ARG A 294 -13.42 6.77 4.83
C ARG A 294 -14.19 6.36 6.08
N ASP A 295 -13.97 5.12 6.57
CA ASP A 295 -14.81 4.51 7.60
C ASP A 295 -14.46 5.02 9.02
N TYR A 296 -13.17 5.31 9.28
CA TYR A 296 -12.67 5.67 10.60
C TYR A 296 -12.25 7.13 10.75
N LEU A 297 -12.17 7.90 9.66
CA LEU A 297 -11.87 9.33 9.70
C LEU A 297 -12.98 10.17 9.04
N TYR A 298 -13.33 9.91 7.76
CA TYR A 298 -14.28 10.74 7.03
C TYR A 298 -15.68 10.69 7.60
N ILE A 299 -16.22 9.50 7.84
CA ILE A 299 -17.57 9.33 8.38
C ILE A 299 -17.68 9.92 9.80
N PRO A 300 -16.74 9.66 10.75
CA PRO A 300 -16.75 10.31 12.06
C PRO A 300 -16.68 11.84 12.04
N LEU A 301 -15.98 12.42 11.06
CA LEU A 301 -15.93 13.88 10.86
C LEU A 301 -17.23 14.49 10.30
N GLY A 302 -18.29 13.68 10.14
CA GLY A 302 -19.58 14.09 9.59
C GLY A 302 -19.79 13.67 8.12
N GLY A 303 -18.76 13.11 7.47
CA GLY A 303 -18.87 12.60 6.11
C GLY A 303 -19.33 13.65 5.10
N SER A 304 -20.35 13.30 4.31
CA SER A 304 -20.94 14.18 3.29
C SER A 304 -22.22 14.89 3.74
N LYS A 305 -22.62 14.79 5.01
CA LYS A 305 -23.95 15.23 5.47
C LYS A 305 -24.06 16.73 5.74
N GLY A 306 -22.97 17.45 5.94
CA GLY A 306 -22.91 18.84 6.38
C GLY A 306 -22.72 19.88 5.27
N GLY A 307 -23.19 19.64 4.05
CA GLY A 307 -23.05 20.57 2.94
C GLY A 307 -21.66 20.54 2.26
N ILE A 308 -21.44 21.48 1.30
CA ILE A 308 -20.25 21.45 0.44
C ILE A 308 -18.97 21.77 1.22
N TRP A 309 -18.99 22.72 2.13
CA TRP A 309 -17.83 23.11 2.92
C TRP A 309 -17.33 21.99 3.83
N MET A 310 -18.24 21.22 4.44
CA MET A 310 -17.86 20.07 5.24
C MET A 310 -17.25 18.95 4.38
N LYS A 311 -17.77 18.71 3.18
CA LYS A 311 -17.20 17.77 2.22
C LYS A 311 -15.78 18.17 1.83
N ILE A 312 -15.55 19.45 1.51
CA ILE A 312 -14.23 19.99 1.18
C ILE A 312 -13.28 19.80 2.36
N ARG A 313 -13.63 20.31 3.54
CA ARG A 313 -12.83 20.19 4.76
C ARG A 313 -12.43 18.73 5.02
N ASN A 314 -13.40 17.83 5.03
CA ASN A 314 -13.16 16.42 5.33
C ASN A 314 -12.28 15.76 4.27
N THR A 315 -12.42 16.12 2.99
CA THR A 315 -11.58 15.64 1.89
C THR A 315 -10.14 16.11 2.07
N PHE A 316 -9.92 17.40 2.38
CA PHE A 316 -8.58 17.92 2.65
C PHE A 316 -7.95 17.23 3.86
N ILE A 317 -8.68 17.06 4.96
CA ILE A 317 -8.19 16.34 6.15
C ILE A 317 -7.74 14.93 5.77
N ILE A 318 -8.53 14.16 5.02
CA ILE A 318 -8.18 12.80 4.66
C ILE A 318 -6.90 12.76 3.82
N PHE A 319 -6.79 13.57 2.78
CA PHE A 319 -5.64 13.54 1.90
C PHE A 319 -4.36 14.01 2.62
N ILE A 320 -4.44 15.04 3.46
CA ILE A 320 -3.31 15.53 4.27
C ILE A 320 -2.89 14.46 5.28
N VAL A 321 -3.83 13.85 6.00
CA VAL A 321 -3.54 12.77 6.96
C VAL A 321 -2.99 11.54 6.24
N SER A 322 -3.52 11.21 5.05
CA SER A 322 -2.98 10.13 4.23
C SER A 322 -1.54 10.40 3.79
N GLY A 323 -1.24 11.63 3.37
CA GLY A 323 0.12 12.03 3.04
C GLY A 323 1.05 11.89 4.24
N PHE A 324 0.67 12.43 5.38
CA PHE A 324 1.43 12.31 6.63
C PHE A 324 1.63 10.86 7.06
N TRP A 325 0.63 10.00 6.88
CA TRP A 325 0.73 8.57 7.19
C TRP A 325 1.79 7.85 6.33
N HIS A 326 1.96 8.24 5.06
CA HIS A 326 2.96 7.64 4.19
C HIS A 326 4.38 7.89 4.68
N GLY A 327 4.71 9.10 5.15
CA GLY A 327 6.06 9.37 5.64
C GLY A 327 6.18 10.66 6.44
N ALA A 328 7.20 10.69 7.30
CA ALA A 328 7.54 11.82 8.13
C ALA A 328 8.37 12.87 7.33
N ASN A 329 7.77 13.43 6.28
CA ASN A 329 8.37 14.48 5.46
C ASN A 329 7.28 15.40 4.90
N TRP A 330 7.60 16.68 4.77
CA TRP A 330 6.70 17.68 4.20
C TRP A 330 6.32 17.40 2.74
N THR A 331 7.12 16.66 1.99
CA THR A 331 6.83 16.27 0.61
C THR A 331 5.59 15.37 0.51
N TYR A 332 5.37 14.47 1.49
CA TYR A 332 4.17 13.63 1.56
C TYR A 332 2.93 14.44 1.93
N VAL A 333 3.09 15.44 2.82
CA VAL A 333 2.00 16.37 3.15
C VAL A 333 1.61 17.19 1.92
N ALA A 334 2.59 17.71 1.18
CA ALA A 334 2.38 18.41 -0.09
C ALA A 334 1.70 17.50 -1.15
N TRP A 335 2.14 16.25 -1.27
CA TRP A 335 1.48 15.27 -2.13
C TRP A 335 0.02 15.05 -1.76
N GLY A 336 -0.29 14.92 -0.47
CA GLY A 336 -1.66 14.84 0.03
C GLY A 336 -2.48 16.07 -0.33
N LEU A 337 -1.93 17.27 -0.11
CA LEU A 337 -2.58 18.54 -0.46
C LEU A 337 -2.87 18.65 -1.96
N ILE A 338 -1.91 18.28 -2.81
CA ILE A 338 -2.09 18.28 -4.28
C ILE A 338 -3.25 17.36 -4.68
N ASN A 339 -3.34 16.15 -4.10
CA ASN A 339 -4.45 15.25 -4.39
C ASN A 339 -5.80 15.79 -3.91
N ALA A 340 -5.85 16.48 -2.77
CA ALA A 340 -7.05 17.18 -2.31
C ALA A 340 -7.48 18.28 -3.29
N ILE A 341 -6.52 19.05 -3.81
CA ILE A 341 -6.75 20.10 -4.82
C ILE A 341 -7.27 19.47 -6.13
N TYR A 342 -6.69 18.36 -6.59
CA TYR A 342 -7.18 17.65 -7.78
C TYR A 342 -8.60 17.09 -7.61
N PHE A 343 -8.97 16.74 -6.38
CA PHE A 343 -10.31 16.23 -6.08
C PHE A 343 -11.37 17.35 -6.01
N LEU A 344 -10.95 18.59 -5.70
CA LEU A 344 -11.84 19.72 -5.45
C LEU A 344 -12.81 20.06 -6.61
N PRO A 345 -12.39 20.13 -7.89
CA PRO A 345 -13.30 20.38 -8.99
C PRO A 345 -14.43 19.35 -9.09
N LEU A 346 -14.12 18.07 -8.83
CA LEU A 346 -15.11 16.99 -8.85
C LEU A 346 -16.12 17.09 -7.71
N LEU A 347 -15.70 17.62 -6.55
CA LEU A 347 -16.61 17.89 -5.43
C LEU A 347 -17.54 19.07 -5.73
N LEU A 348 -16.99 20.17 -6.27
CA LEU A 348 -17.75 21.38 -6.58
C LEU A 348 -18.80 21.13 -7.66
N SER A 349 -18.46 20.35 -8.68
CA SER A 349 -19.38 19.96 -9.75
C SER A 349 -20.26 18.75 -9.40
N SER A 350 -20.12 18.16 -8.22
CA SER A 350 -20.80 16.91 -7.81
C SER A 350 -20.60 15.74 -8.76
N SER A 351 -19.51 15.75 -9.54
CA SER A 351 -19.19 14.74 -10.57
C SER A 351 -18.29 13.61 -10.09
N ASN A 352 -17.87 13.63 -8.83
CA ASN A 352 -16.95 12.64 -8.25
C ASN A 352 -17.48 11.19 -8.23
N ARG A 353 -18.73 10.94 -8.65
CA ARG A 353 -19.34 9.62 -8.79
C ARG A 353 -19.74 9.26 -10.21
N ASN A 354 -19.42 10.07 -11.21
CA ASN A 354 -19.84 9.84 -12.59
C ASN A 354 -19.18 8.59 -13.19
N ASN A 355 -17.92 8.33 -12.85
CA ASN A 355 -17.14 7.21 -13.37
C ASN A 355 -17.13 6.01 -12.38
N MET A 356 -18.30 5.42 -12.12
CA MET A 356 -18.42 4.24 -11.22
C MET A 356 -18.42 2.90 -11.98
N GLY A 357 -18.73 2.91 -13.26
CA GLY A 357 -18.86 1.71 -14.10
C GLY A 357 -17.56 1.26 -14.74
N THR A 358 -17.63 0.10 -15.39
CA THR A 358 -16.54 -0.47 -16.19
C THR A 358 -16.21 0.42 -17.39
N ILE A 359 -14.96 0.33 -17.85
CA ILE A 359 -14.50 1.07 -19.02
C ILE A 359 -14.79 0.23 -20.27
N GLU A 360 -15.75 0.67 -21.06
CA GLU A 360 -16.05 0.10 -22.36
C GLU A 360 -15.59 1.07 -23.45
N LEU A 361 -14.77 0.59 -24.39
CA LEU A 361 -14.42 1.34 -25.59
C LEU A 361 -15.21 0.80 -26.77
N LYS A 362 -15.89 1.69 -27.44
CA LYS A 362 -16.53 1.46 -28.75
C LYS A 362 -15.77 2.30 -29.77
N PHE A 363 -15.74 1.86 -31.03
CA PHE A 363 -15.11 2.63 -32.13
C PHE A 363 -15.94 3.89 -32.43
N ASN A 364 -15.85 4.89 -31.54
CA ASN A 364 -16.55 6.17 -31.68
C ASN A 364 -15.75 7.31 -31.01
N PHE A 365 -16.19 8.55 -31.19
CA PHE A 365 -15.56 9.75 -30.63
C PHE A 365 -15.55 9.74 -29.09
N ASP A 366 -16.52 9.13 -28.44
CA ASP A 366 -16.57 9.00 -26.97
C ASP A 366 -15.39 8.19 -26.43
N SER A 367 -14.92 7.19 -27.17
CA SER A 367 -13.74 6.40 -26.77
C SER A 367 -12.46 7.23 -26.81
N VAL A 368 -12.32 8.16 -27.76
CA VAL A 368 -11.18 9.09 -27.78
C VAL A 368 -11.22 9.98 -26.53
N ARG A 369 -12.39 10.50 -26.17
CA ARG A 369 -12.56 11.30 -24.94
C ARG A 369 -12.20 10.50 -23.67
N VAL A 370 -12.60 9.24 -23.61
CA VAL A 370 -12.25 8.35 -22.49
C VAL A 370 -10.74 8.15 -22.40
N ILE A 371 -10.07 7.87 -23.52
CA ILE A 371 -8.60 7.70 -23.56
C ILE A 371 -7.91 8.99 -23.13
N MET A 372 -8.33 10.14 -23.64
CA MET A 372 -7.77 11.44 -23.24
C MET A 372 -7.96 11.72 -21.74
N SER A 373 -9.10 11.35 -21.17
CA SER A 373 -9.36 11.47 -19.74
C SER A 373 -8.44 10.58 -18.90
N ILE A 374 -8.18 9.35 -19.36
CA ILE A 374 -7.24 8.41 -18.73
C ILE A 374 -5.82 8.99 -18.76
N LEU A 375 -5.36 9.45 -19.92
CA LEU A 375 -4.03 10.06 -20.09
C LEU A 375 -3.86 11.31 -19.20
N TYR A 376 -4.88 12.18 -19.17
CA TYR A 376 -4.88 13.37 -18.34
C TYR A 376 -4.79 13.01 -16.84
N THR A 377 -5.59 12.04 -16.38
CA THR A 377 -5.56 11.57 -14.98
C THR A 377 -4.20 10.95 -14.63
N PHE A 378 -3.63 10.16 -15.55
CA PHE A 378 -2.29 9.60 -15.37
C PHE A 378 -1.22 10.68 -15.28
N LEU A 379 -1.27 11.72 -16.14
CA LEU A 379 -0.36 12.86 -16.07
C LEU A 379 -0.44 13.61 -14.73
N LEU A 380 -1.65 13.92 -14.26
CA LEU A 380 -1.83 14.53 -12.93
C LEU A 380 -1.25 13.66 -11.83
N THR A 381 -1.42 12.35 -11.93
CA THR A 381 -0.86 11.39 -10.97
C THR A 381 0.68 11.38 -11.02
N CYS A 382 1.30 11.40 -12.21
CA CYS A 382 2.75 11.52 -12.35
C CYS A 382 3.30 12.79 -11.71
N VAL A 383 2.64 13.95 -11.91
CA VAL A 383 3.02 15.22 -11.26
C VAL A 383 2.94 15.09 -9.73
N ALA A 384 1.90 14.48 -9.18
CA ALA A 384 1.79 14.23 -7.75
C ALA A 384 2.90 13.28 -7.26
N TRP A 385 3.23 12.23 -8.02
CA TRP A 385 4.30 11.28 -7.68
C TRP A 385 5.68 11.93 -7.63
N VAL A 386 5.95 13.01 -8.36
CA VAL A 386 7.22 13.77 -8.23
C VAL A 386 7.38 14.30 -6.80
N PHE A 387 6.34 14.86 -6.19
CA PHE A 387 6.38 15.29 -4.78
C PHE A 387 6.56 14.12 -3.83
N PHE A 388 5.95 12.98 -4.11
CA PHE A 388 6.08 11.79 -3.28
C PHE A 388 7.52 11.22 -3.27
N ARG A 389 8.25 11.30 -4.41
CA ARG A 389 9.62 10.77 -4.56
C ARG A 389 10.70 11.75 -4.17
N ALA A 390 10.47 13.04 -4.30
CA ALA A 390 11.47 14.07 -4.04
C ALA A 390 11.90 14.12 -2.57
N LYS A 391 13.17 14.48 -2.32
CA LYS A 391 13.71 14.60 -0.96
C LYS A 391 13.16 15.84 -0.25
N THR A 392 12.97 16.95 -0.97
CA THR A 392 12.40 18.20 -0.46
C THR A 392 11.34 18.76 -1.39
N ILE A 393 10.48 19.65 -0.88
CA ILE A 393 9.49 20.37 -1.72
C ILE A 393 10.21 21.20 -2.79
N SER A 394 11.35 21.80 -2.45
CA SER A 394 12.16 22.58 -3.40
C SER A 394 12.64 21.71 -4.58
N ASP A 395 13.13 20.48 -4.30
CA ASP A 395 13.55 19.54 -5.34
C ASP A 395 12.40 19.16 -6.26
N ALA A 396 11.21 18.88 -5.70
CA ALA A 396 10.02 18.58 -6.49
C ALA A 396 9.63 19.72 -7.43
N VAL A 397 9.62 20.96 -6.91
CA VAL A 397 9.30 22.15 -7.71
C VAL A 397 10.36 22.39 -8.78
N GLN A 398 11.65 22.26 -8.45
CA GLN A 398 12.74 22.41 -9.42
C GLN A 398 12.69 21.33 -10.50
N TYR A 399 12.41 20.08 -10.15
CA TYR A 399 12.22 18.98 -11.09
C TYR A 399 11.15 19.34 -12.13
N LEU A 400 9.96 19.74 -11.69
CA LEU A 400 8.85 20.13 -12.57
C LEU A 400 9.17 21.38 -13.38
N LYS A 401 9.82 22.39 -12.76
CA LYS A 401 10.27 23.60 -13.47
C LYS A 401 11.23 23.25 -14.61
N ARG A 402 12.19 22.35 -14.38
CA ARG A 402 13.16 21.93 -15.41
C ARG A 402 12.50 21.21 -16.58
N ILE A 403 11.48 20.40 -16.37
CA ILE A 403 10.68 19.78 -17.44
C ILE A 403 10.15 20.86 -18.40
N ILE A 404 9.72 22.02 -17.88
CA ILE A 404 9.11 23.08 -18.69
C ILE A 404 10.16 24.00 -19.32
N THR A 405 11.25 24.30 -18.59
CA THR A 405 12.20 25.34 -18.97
C THR A 405 13.40 24.85 -19.79
N ASN A 406 13.82 23.60 -19.60
CA ASN A 406 15.02 23.09 -20.26
C ASN A 406 14.81 22.92 -21.77
N ARG A 407 13.63 22.53 -22.24
CA ARG A 407 13.25 22.33 -23.66
C ARG A 407 14.22 21.46 -24.48
N ASP A 408 15.08 20.70 -23.81
CA ASP A 408 15.93 19.70 -24.44
C ASP A 408 15.22 18.35 -24.37
N PHE A 409 14.85 17.82 -25.53
CA PHE A 409 14.14 16.55 -25.71
C PHE A 409 15.01 15.50 -26.39
N ASN A 410 16.34 15.71 -26.46
CA ASN A 410 17.24 14.70 -26.98
C ASN A 410 17.23 13.46 -26.09
N PHE A 411 17.41 12.30 -26.73
CA PHE A 411 17.56 11.06 -26.00
C PHE A 411 18.90 11.05 -25.24
N GLN A 412 18.83 11.06 -23.91
CA GLN A 412 19.96 10.92 -23.03
C GLN A 412 19.98 9.49 -22.50
N TYR A 413 20.84 8.67 -23.09
CA TYR A 413 21.00 7.30 -22.64
C TYR A 413 21.77 7.28 -21.32
N LEU A 414 21.34 6.48 -20.35
CA LEU A 414 22.03 6.31 -19.08
C LEU A 414 23.07 5.21 -19.24
N ASP A 415 24.34 5.56 -19.08
CA ASP A 415 25.46 4.64 -19.26
C ASP A 415 25.35 3.43 -18.30
N ASN A 416 25.72 2.25 -18.80
CA ASN A 416 25.75 0.98 -18.06
C ASN A 416 24.41 0.45 -17.58
N GLU A 417 23.29 1.00 -18.05
CA GLU A 417 21.98 0.57 -17.64
C GLU A 417 21.32 -0.36 -18.68
N ARG A 418 20.87 -1.52 -18.21
CA ARG A 418 20.15 -2.49 -19.02
C ARG A 418 18.70 -2.00 -19.25
N TYR A 419 18.16 -2.13 -20.46
CA TYR A 419 16.78 -1.81 -20.81
C TYR A 419 16.37 -0.33 -20.65
N ASN A 420 17.24 0.60 -20.84
CA ASN A 420 16.95 2.03 -20.71
C ASN A 420 15.65 2.44 -21.44
N TYR A 421 15.69 2.84 -22.71
CA TYR A 421 14.46 3.16 -23.47
C TYR A 421 13.64 1.90 -23.85
N GLU A 422 14.29 0.76 -23.97
CA GLU A 422 13.67 -0.55 -24.17
C GLU A 422 12.67 -0.91 -23.07
N LEU A 423 12.86 -0.38 -21.85
CA LEU A 423 11.91 -0.50 -20.76
C LEU A 423 10.51 0.02 -21.12
N LEU A 424 10.41 1.04 -22.02
CA LEU A 424 9.13 1.54 -22.49
C LEU A 424 8.33 0.46 -23.24
N LEU A 425 8.98 -0.43 -23.97
CA LEU A 425 8.33 -1.58 -24.63
C LEU A 425 7.78 -2.55 -23.58
N MET A 426 8.54 -2.82 -22.52
CA MET A 426 8.12 -3.70 -21.43
C MET A 426 6.92 -3.09 -20.68
N ILE A 427 6.96 -1.80 -20.37
CA ILE A 427 5.84 -1.07 -19.78
C ILE A 427 4.63 -1.09 -20.73
N GLY A 428 4.83 -0.86 -22.02
CA GLY A 428 3.77 -0.90 -23.03
C GLY A 428 3.08 -2.26 -23.09
N LEU A 429 3.85 -3.35 -23.11
CA LEU A 429 3.32 -4.72 -23.05
C LEU A 429 2.59 -4.99 -21.73
N PHE A 430 3.13 -4.55 -20.61
CA PHE A 430 2.47 -4.68 -19.31
C PHE A 430 1.13 -3.95 -19.28
N VAL A 431 1.08 -2.70 -19.76
CA VAL A 431 -0.16 -1.91 -19.85
C VAL A 431 -1.19 -2.59 -20.78
N LEU A 432 -0.76 -3.15 -21.90
CA LEU A 432 -1.66 -3.90 -22.80
C LEU A 432 -2.23 -5.16 -22.13
N VAL A 433 -1.40 -5.91 -21.41
CA VAL A 433 -1.87 -7.09 -20.64
C VAL A 433 -2.87 -6.69 -19.57
N GLU A 434 -2.59 -5.63 -18.80
CA GLU A 434 -3.52 -5.12 -17.78
C GLU A 434 -4.81 -4.59 -18.42
N TRP A 435 -4.71 -3.86 -19.53
CA TRP A 435 -5.88 -3.38 -20.26
C TRP A 435 -6.79 -4.51 -20.74
N TYR A 436 -6.21 -5.55 -21.31
CA TYR A 436 -6.97 -6.72 -21.77
C TYR A 436 -7.67 -7.46 -20.62
N ASN A 437 -7.01 -7.50 -19.44
CA ASN A 437 -7.53 -8.19 -18.26
C ASN A 437 -8.26 -7.27 -17.26
N ARG A 438 -8.52 -5.99 -17.59
CA ARG A 438 -9.10 -4.99 -16.66
C ARG A 438 -10.44 -5.37 -16.02
N HIS A 439 -11.13 -6.36 -16.58
CA HIS A 439 -12.38 -6.90 -16.03
C HIS A 439 -12.19 -8.16 -15.17
N LYS A 440 -10.95 -8.63 -15.03
CA LYS A 440 -10.62 -9.85 -14.30
C LYS A 440 -9.88 -9.51 -13.00
N ILE A 441 -10.09 -10.34 -12.00
CA ILE A 441 -9.31 -10.25 -10.76
C ILE A 441 -7.90 -10.81 -10.98
N GLU A 442 -7.79 -11.89 -11.77
CA GLU A 442 -6.56 -12.62 -12.04
C GLU A 442 -6.25 -12.66 -13.53
N PRO A 443 -5.20 -11.94 -13.99
CA PRO A 443 -4.85 -11.87 -15.42
C PRO A 443 -4.47 -13.22 -16.03
N LEU A 444 -3.83 -14.10 -15.25
CA LEU A 444 -3.33 -15.39 -15.73
C LEU A 444 -4.43 -16.47 -15.81
N SER A 445 -5.59 -16.26 -15.16
CA SER A 445 -6.68 -17.24 -15.14
C SER A 445 -7.43 -17.34 -16.48
N GLY A 446 -8.26 -18.40 -16.62
CA GLY A 446 -9.18 -18.63 -17.75
C GLY A 446 -8.53 -19.33 -18.93
N LYS A 447 -9.06 -19.07 -20.16
CA LYS A 447 -8.58 -19.72 -21.38
C LYS A 447 -7.06 -19.54 -21.56
N ARG A 448 -6.36 -20.63 -21.90
CA ARG A 448 -4.90 -20.69 -22.09
C ARG A 448 -4.10 -20.29 -20.83
N SER A 449 -4.62 -20.58 -19.63
CA SER A 449 -3.95 -20.22 -18.37
C SER A 449 -2.55 -20.79 -18.26
N MET A 450 -2.30 -22.03 -18.70
CA MET A 450 -0.97 -22.64 -18.72
C MET A 450 0.01 -21.87 -19.62
N LEU A 451 -0.41 -21.49 -20.83
CA LEU A 451 0.44 -20.69 -21.73
C LEU A 451 0.78 -19.33 -21.09
N LYS A 452 -0.21 -18.65 -20.50
CA LYS A 452 0.03 -17.37 -19.81
C LYS A 452 1.00 -17.52 -18.63
N LEU A 453 0.84 -18.60 -17.85
CA LEU A 453 1.73 -18.92 -16.75
C LEU A 453 3.16 -19.16 -17.25
N THR A 454 3.33 -19.98 -18.30
CA THR A 454 4.64 -20.24 -18.91
C THR A 454 5.29 -18.94 -19.42
N LEU A 455 4.53 -18.07 -20.09
CA LEU A 455 5.03 -16.76 -20.55
C LEU A 455 5.40 -15.84 -19.40
N ALA A 456 4.63 -15.83 -18.31
CA ALA A 456 4.93 -15.04 -17.11
C ALA A 456 6.22 -15.53 -16.44
N ILE A 457 6.39 -16.84 -16.26
CA ILE A 457 7.62 -17.43 -15.71
C ILE A 457 8.81 -17.14 -16.63
N ALA A 458 8.67 -17.29 -17.95
CA ALA A 458 9.72 -16.95 -18.90
C ALA A 458 10.11 -15.47 -18.82
N ALA A 459 9.13 -14.57 -18.67
CA ALA A 459 9.40 -13.15 -18.46
C ALA A 459 10.17 -12.87 -17.17
N ILE A 460 9.82 -13.55 -16.06
CA ILE A 460 10.54 -13.44 -14.79
C ILE A 460 11.99 -13.88 -14.97
N ILE A 461 12.23 -15.02 -15.63
CA ILE A 461 13.60 -15.57 -15.81
C ILE A 461 14.43 -14.67 -16.75
N ALA A 462 13.83 -14.20 -17.86
CA ALA A 462 14.56 -13.44 -18.89
C ALA A 462 14.81 -11.98 -18.50
N PHE A 463 13.85 -11.34 -17.82
CA PHE A 463 13.86 -9.90 -17.58
C PHE A 463 13.86 -9.51 -16.10
N GLY A 464 13.71 -10.47 -15.19
CA GLY A 464 13.69 -10.19 -13.75
C GLY A 464 15.02 -9.64 -13.24
N THR A 465 14.95 -8.71 -12.28
CA THR A 465 16.10 -8.13 -11.59
C THR A 465 16.35 -8.93 -10.30
N PHE A 466 17.40 -9.76 -10.27
CA PHE A 466 17.72 -10.63 -9.13
C PHE A 466 19.04 -10.30 -8.45
N SER A 467 19.91 -9.55 -9.09
CA SER A 467 21.28 -9.26 -8.62
C SER A 467 21.35 -8.02 -7.71
N ASP A 468 20.35 -7.15 -7.76
CA ASP A 468 20.28 -5.92 -6.99
C ASP A 468 18.93 -5.87 -6.27
N TYR A 469 18.91 -6.38 -5.04
CA TYR A 469 17.71 -6.41 -4.22
C TYR A 469 17.25 -4.99 -3.93
N LYS A 470 16.20 -4.54 -4.61
CA LYS A 470 15.52 -3.30 -4.24
C LYS A 470 14.58 -3.59 -3.08
N GLU A 471 14.80 -2.88 -1.97
CA GLU A 471 13.86 -2.92 -0.85
C GLU A 471 12.47 -2.49 -1.32
N PHE A 472 11.46 -3.05 -0.66
CA PHE A 472 10.08 -2.64 -0.91
C PHE A 472 9.94 -1.13 -0.64
N ILE A 473 9.31 -0.42 -1.57
CA ILE A 473 9.27 1.05 -1.57
C ILE A 473 8.74 1.65 -0.25
N TYR A 474 7.83 0.95 0.44
CA TYR A 474 7.29 1.37 1.74
C TYR A 474 8.25 1.21 2.93
N PHE A 475 9.42 0.61 2.76
CA PHE A 475 10.47 0.63 3.79
C PHE A 475 11.32 1.91 3.73
N GLN A 476 11.19 2.67 2.67
CA GLN A 476 11.93 3.92 2.48
C GLN A 476 11.21 5.14 3.09
N PHE A 477 9.99 4.94 3.65
CA PHE A 477 9.12 6.02 4.13
C PHE A 477 8.75 5.88 5.61
#